data_8e7642fcc8374519e9d41a64a468f57c
#
_entry.id   8e7642fcc8374519e9d41a64a468f57c
#
_cell.length_a   1.000
_cell.length_b   1.000
_cell.length_c   1.000
_cell.angle_alpha   90.00
_cell.angle_beta   90.00
_cell.angle_gamma   90.00
#
_symmetry.space_group_name_H-M   'P 1'
#
loop_
_entity.id
_entity.type
_entity.pdbx_description
1 polymer ?
#
loop_
_entity_poly.entity_id
_entity_poly.type
_entity_poly.pdbx_seq_one_letter_code
_entity_poly.pdbx_strand_id
1 'polypeptide(L)'
;YTDVETGKPGPKVAIFGELDALDIANHPESVNGMTHCCGHNAQSAALLGIAAALKQPHALDGLCGSIRLVAVPAEEMIQLAFREELRQKGIIKYNGGKTEFMYRGLLDGVDMAMMVHGMTKGTGVNEDGDSDLDFHAQLGMNGCMAKNIRYKGKSAHAGGAPHMGVNAEYAAMLGLQACNDLRETFQEKDTIRFHPILMGANCAVNIIPDEMKIESYVRGKSLEAIKRENIKMNRALTGAALAMGAGVELSDRPGYAPEYHDPAFMK
;
A
#
# COMPACT_ATOMS: atom_id res chain seq x y z
N TYR A 1 -11.78 17.53 2.95
CA TYR A 1 -13.06 17.23 2.29
C TYR A 1 -14.00 18.43 2.32
N THR A 2 -15.03 18.34 1.50
CA THR A 2 -16.16 19.28 1.52
C THR A 2 -17.46 18.51 1.28
N ASP A 3 -18.55 18.93 1.95
CA ASP A 3 -19.88 18.35 1.76
C ASP A 3 -20.73 19.27 0.87
N VAL A 4 -21.47 18.67 -0.04
CA VAL A 4 -22.48 19.32 -0.88
C VAL A 4 -23.84 18.77 -0.43
N GLU A 5 -24.63 19.61 0.20
CA GLU A 5 -25.94 19.23 0.77
C GLU A 5 -27.05 19.44 -0.27
N THR A 6 -27.94 18.45 -0.40
CA THR A 6 -29.12 18.58 -1.26
C THR A 6 -30.28 19.32 -0.60
N GLY A 7 -30.17 19.55 0.73
CA GLY A 7 -31.25 20.12 1.52
C GLY A 7 -32.38 19.15 1.87
N LYS A 8 -32.27 17.87 1.49
CA LYS A 8 -33.24 16.82 1.80
C LYS A 8 -32.54 15.68 2.55
N PRO A 9 -33.16 15.06 3.56
CA PRO A 9 -32.61 13.89 4.24
C PRO A 9 -32.34 12.75 3.26
N GLY A 10 -31.26 12.01 3.46
CA GLY A 10 -30.89 10.88 2.63
C GLY A 10 -29.45 10.42 2.91
N PRO A 11 -28.94 9.47 2.13
CA PRO A 11 -27.60 8.93 2.32
C PRO A 11 -26.50 9.94 2.04
N LYS A 12 -25.35 9.75 2.69
CA LYS A 12 -24.12 10.47 2.40
C LYS A 12 -23.20 9.63 1.52
N VAL A 13 -22.90 10.13 0.32
CA VAL A 13 -22.02 9.47 -0.65
C VAL A 13 -20.67 10.17 -0.67
N ALA A 14 -19.59 9.47 -0.37
CA ALA A 14 -18.25 10.00 -0.52
C ALA A 14 -17.67 9.68 -1.92
N ILE A 15 -17.10 10.68 -2.56
CA ILE A 15 -16.36 10.53 -3.83
C ILE A 15 -14.91 10.89 -3.55
N PHE A 16 -13.99 9.96 -3.84
CA PHE A 16 -12.59 10.09 -3.54
C PHE A 16 -11.77 10.49 -4.78
N GLY A 17 -10.76 11.32 -4.56
CA GLY A 17 -9.64 11.54 -5.46
C GLY A 17 -8.36 11.59 -4.65
N GLU A 18 -7.27 11.10 -5.22
CA GLU A 18 -5.95 11.01 -4.62
C GLU A 18 -5.06 12.12 -5.18
N LEU A 19 -4.19 12.68 -4.33
CA LEU A 19 -3.42 13.89 -4.67
C LEU A 19 -1.94 13.61 -4.90
N ASP A 20 -1.43 12.49 -4.37
CA ASP A 20 0.00 12.20 -4.37
C ASP A 20 0.51 11.65 -5.72
N ALA A 21 1.81 11.69 -5.88
CA ALA A 21 2.55 11.23 -7.03
C ALA A 21 3.58 10.18 -6.61
N LEU A 22 4.11 9.43 -7.57
CA LEU A 22 5.16 8.44 -7.37
C LEU A 22 6.55 9.05 -7.49
N ASP A 23 7.49 8.56 -6.69
CA ASP A 23 8.92 8.91 -6.78
C ASP A 23 9.58 8.07 -7.88
N ILE A 24 9.58 8.60 -9.12
CA ILE A 24 10.15 7.97 -10.31
C ILE A 24 10.94 9.03 -11.10
N ALA A 25 12.16 9.28 -10.68
CA ALA A 25 13.00 10.34 -11.24
C ALA A 25 13.32 10.16 -12.74
N ASN A 26 13.40 8.93 -13.21
CA ASN A 26 13.77 8.61 -14.59
C ASN A 26 12.56 8.57 -15.57
N HIS A 27 11.35 8.89 -15.10
CA HIS A 27 10.19 8.96 -15.99
C HIS A 27 10.26 10.20 -16.88
N PRO A 28 9.88 10.12 -18.19
CA PRO A 28 9.94 11.27 -19.11
C PRO A 28 9.17 12.51 -18.63
N GLU A 29 8.08 12.29 -17.88
CA GLU A 29 7.22 13.36 -17.35
C GLU A 29 7.56 13.69 -15.89
N SER A 30 8.71 13.27 -15.39
CA SER A 30 9.09 13.53 -14.00
C SER A 30 9.37 15.01 -13.77
N VAL A 31 8.77 15.57 -12.73
CA VAL A 31 9.03 16.92 -12.24
C VAL A 31 9.61 16.83 -10.83
N ASN A 32 10.84 17.27 -10.64
CA ASN A 32 11.56 17.15 -9.37
C ASN A 32 11.62 15.72 -8.80
N GLY A 33 11.73 14.72 -9.67
CA GLY A 33 11.78 13.32 -9.28
C GLY A 33 10.40 12.65 -9.11
N MET A 34 9.31 13.40 -9.20
CA MET A 34 7.96 12.90 -8.98
C MET A 34 7.16 12.85 -10.28
N THR A 35 6.27 11.85 -10.41
CA THR A 35 5.40 11.70 -11.58
C THR A 35 4.04 11.12 -11.22
N HIS A 36 2.99 11.54 -11.93
CA HIS A 36 1.61 11.05 -11.78
C HIS A 36 1.31 9.83 -12.66
N CYS A 37 2.20 8.84 -12.70
CA CYS A 37 1.98 7.65 -13.53
C CYS A 37 0.94 6.65 -12.95
N CYS A 38 0.44 6.88 -11.74
CA CYS A 38 -0.72 6.15 -11.19
C CYS A 38 -2.08 6.75 -11.60
N GLY A 39 -2.09 7.93 -12.25
CA GLY A 39 -3.32 8.56 -12.73
C GLY A 39 -4.06 9.42 -11.71
N HIS A 40 -3.46 9.73 -10.56
CA HIS A 40 -4.09 10.56 -9.51
C HIS A 40 -4.39 11.99 -9.97
N ASN A 41 -3.63 12.52 -10.94
CA ASN A 41 -3.94 13.80 -11.59
C ASN A 41 -5.29 13.76 -12.31
N ALA A 42 -5.61 12.67 -13.01
CA ALA A 42 -6.91 12.50 -13.67
C ALA A 42 -8.06 12.39 -12.66
N GLN A 43 -7.85 11.65 -11.55
CA GLN A 43 -8.82 11.60 -10.46
C GLN A 43 -9.07 12.97 -9.84
N SER A 44 -8.01 13.72 -9.56
CA SER A 44 -8.11 15.08 -8.99
C SER A 44 -8.88 16.02 -9.93
N ALA A 45 -8.61 15.94 -11.23
CA ALA A 45 -9.34 16.70 -12.26
C ALA A 45 -10.83 16.29 -12.29
N ALA A 46 -11.12 14.98 -12.23
CA ALA A 46 -12.50 14.48 -12.16
C ALA A 46 -13.23 14.98 -10.92
N LEU A 47 -12.56 14.96 -9.75
CA LEU A 47 -13.14 15.45 -8.49
C LEU A 47 -13.50 16.95 -8.58
N LEU A 48 -12.63 17.76 -9.19
CA LEU A 48 -12.90 19.18 -9.45
C LEU A 48 -14.06 19.36 -10.45
N GLY A 49 -14.10 18.54 -11.50
CA GLY A 49 -15.18 18.54 -12.50
C GLY A 49 -16.54 18.20 -11.86
N ILE A 50 -16.58 17.20 -10.97
CA ILE A 50 -17.77 16.84 -10.20
C ILE A 50 -18.19 18.01 -9.30
N ALA A 51 -17.25 18.64 -8.58
CA ALA A 51 -17.54 19.79 -7.73
C ALA A 51 -18.14 20.95 -8.54
N ALA A 52 -17.61 21.23 -9.73
CA ALA A 52 -18.12 22.25 -10.62
C ALA A 52 -19.52 21.91 -11.17
N ALA A 53 -19.75 20.65 -11.54
CA ALA A 53 -21.04 20.15 -12.01
C ALA A 53 -22.13 20.25 -10.93
N LEU A 54 -21.83 19.84 -9.69
CA LEU A 54 -22.76 19.91 -8.57
C LEU A 54 -23.15 21.34 -8.16
N LYS A 55 -22.37 22.35 -8.57
CA LYS A 55 -22.67 23.76 -8.36
C LYS A 55 -23.53 24.39 -9.45
N GLN A 56 -23.81 23.67 -10.54
CA GLN A 56 -24.66 24.20 -11.61
C GLN A 56 -26.12 24.32 -11.13
N PRO A 57 -26.88 25.31 -11.65
CA PRO A 57 -28.32 25.39 -11.37
C PRO A 57 -29.02 24.06 -11.67
N HIS A 58 -29.89 23.64 -10.77
CA HIS A 58 -30.67 22.40 -10.88
C HIS A 58 -29.89 21.08 -10.83
N ALA A 59 -28.57 21.10 -10.61
CA ALA A 59 -27.76 19.87 -10.56
C ALA A 59 -28.17 18.92 -9.42
N LEU A 60 -28.73 19.45 -8.34
CA LEU A 60 -29.16 18.69 -7.18
C LEU A 60 -30.68 18.41 -7.18
N ASP A 61 -31.41 18.83 -8.20
CA ASP A 61 -32.85 18.61 -8.27
C ASP A 61 -33.15 17.10 -8.33
N GLY A 62 -34.10 16.66 -7.52
CA GLY A 62 -34.47 15.24 -7.43
C GLY A 62 -33.52 14.37 -6.57
N LEU A 63 -32.36 14.89 -6.15
CA LEU A 63 -31.46 14.18 -5.24
C LEU A 63 -31.86 14.38 -3.77
N CYS A 64 -31.40 13.47 -2.91
CA CYS A 64 -31.53 13.56 -1.46
C CYS A 64 -30.19 13.15 -0.79
N GLY A 65 -30.01 13.54 0.46
CA GLY A 65 -28.78 13.29 1.21
C GLY A 65 -27.69 14.31 0.91
N SER A 66 -26.44 13.90 0.93
CA SER A 66 -25.28 14.75 0.69
C SER A 66 -24.17 14.01 -0.06
N ILE A 67 -23.31 14.79 -0.71
CA ILE A 67 -22.13 14.28 -1.42
C ILE A 67 -20.88 14.84 -0.72
N ARG A 68 -20.01 13.96 -0.21
CA ARG A 68 -18.72 14.31 0.37
C ARG A 68 -17.63 14.14 -0.68
N LEU A 69 -17.01 15.23 -1.10
CA LEU A 69 -15.83 15.21 -1.98
C LEU A 69 -14.58 15.12 -1.12
N VAL A 70 -13.79 14.06 -1.32
CA VAL A 70 -12.65 13.73 -0.45
C VAL A 70 -11.36 13.73 -1.28
N ALA A 71 -10.44 14.64 -0.97
CA ALA A 71 -9.11 14.67 -1.56
C ALA A 71 -8.11 14.03 -0.58
N VAL A 72 -7.56 12.88 -0.95
CA VAL A 72 -6.67 12.07 -0.11
C VAL A 72 -5.22 12.46 -0.38
N PRO A 73 -4.45 12.96 0.61
CA PRO A 73 -3.10 13.50 0.38
C PRO A 73 -2.02 12.43 0.22
N ALA A 74 -2.28 11.17 0.59
CA ALA A 74 -1.26 10.13 0.63
C ALA A 74 -1.90 8.73 0.47
N GLU A 75 -1.95 8.23 -0.75
CA GLU A 75 -2.40 6.87 -1.05
C GLU A 75 -1.21 5.94 -1.22
N GLU A 76 -0.22 6.39 -1.97
CA GLU A 76 0.99 5.64 -2.29
C GLU A 76 1.82 5.40 -1.03
N MET A 77 2.20 4.17 -0.82
CA MET A 77 2.97 3.75 0.37
C MET A 77 4.48 3.97 0.15
N ILE A 78 4.83 5.19 -0.25
CA ILE A 78 6.21 5.62 -0.51
C ILE A 78 6.77 6.41 0.68
N GLN A 79 8.09 6.66 0.67
CA GLN A 79 8.81 7.46 1.70
C GLN A 79 8.52 6.98 3.13
N LEU A 80 8.57 5.68 3.36
CA LEU A 80 8.17 5.05 4.63
C LEU A 80 8.96 5.58 5.83
N ALA A 81 10.24 5.94 5.66
CA ALA A 81 11.05 6.52 6.73
C ALA A 81 10.50 7.88 7.19
N PHE A 82 10.13 8.76 6.25
CA PHE A 82 9.51 10.05 6.56
C PHE A 82 8.16 9.87 7.26
N ARG A 83 7.34 8.94 6.79
CA ARG A 83 6.04 8.65 7.43
C ARG A 83 6.22 8.09 8.85
N GLU A 84 7.26 7.29 9.08
CA GLU A 84 7.57 6.81 10.43
C GLU A 84 7.98 7.95 11.36
N GLU A 85 8.75 8.94 10.88
CA GLU A 85 9.03 10.17 11.66
C GLU A 85 7.74 10.92 12.02
N LEU A 86 6.81 11.08 11.09
CA LEU A 86 5.52 11.71 11.35
C LEU A 86 4.72 10.95 12.41
N ARG A 87 4.77 9.62 12.39
CA ARG A 87 4.15 8.78 13.42
C ARG A 87 4.80 8.95 14.78
N GLN A 88 6.12 8.96 14.85
CA GLN A 88 6.88 9.16 16.10
C GLN A 88 6.58 10.55 16.70
N LYS A 89 6.38 11.55 15.85
CA LYS A 89 5.95 12.91 16.26
C LYS A 89 4.46 13.00 16.62
N GLY A 90 3.69 11.92 16.47
CA GLY A 90 2.25 11.89 16.73
C GLY A 90 1.40 12.69 15.72
N ILE A 91 1.98 13.06 14.57
CA ILE A 91 1.28 13.82 13.52
C ILE A 91 0.30 12.92 12.76
N ILE A 92 0.68 11.69 12.48
CA ILE A 92 -0.16 10.65 11.88
C ILE A 92 -0.10 9.37 12.71
N LYS A 93 -1.12 8.52 12.59
CA LYS A 93 -1.14 7.17 13.15
C LYS A 93 -0.95 6.11 12.07
N TYR A 94 -1.54 6.30 10.91
CA TYR A 94 -1.48 5.39 9.76
C TYR A 94 -0.74 6.02 8.59
N ASN A 95 -0.03 5.20 7.82
CA ASN A 95 0.74 5.66 6.68
C ASN A 95 -0.13 5.97 5.45
N GLY A 96 -1.28 5.30 5.31
CA GLY A 96 -2.23 5.54 4.22
C GLY A 96 -3.25 6.62 4.56
N GLY A 97 -3.49 7.55 3.65
CA GLY A 97 -4.38 8.70 3.88
C GLY A 97 -5.83 8.30 4.13
N LYS A 98 -6.37 7.29 3.42
CA LYS A 98 -7.74 6.79 3.66
C LYS A 98 -7.87 6.19 5.06
N THR A 99 -6.91 5.39 5.50
CA THR A 99 -6.88 4.82 6.86
C THR A 99 -6.72 5.89 7.93
N GLU A 100 -5.91 6.91 7.69
CA GLU A 100 -5.76 8.04 8.59
C GLU A 100 -7.06 8.87 8.68
N PHE A 101 -7.77 9.05 7.57
CA PHE A 101 -9.06 9.73 7.53
C PHE A 101 -10.13 8.97 8.33
N MET A 102 -10.19 7.64 8.19
CA MET A 102 -11.07 6.79 9.00
C MET A 102 -10.75 6.92 10.48
N TYR A 103 -9.47 6.85 10.84
CA TYR A 103 -9.04 7.00 12.23
C TYR A 103 -9.41 8.36 12.85
N ARG A 104 -9.38 9.42 12.06
CA ARG A 104 -9.75 10.78 12.49
C ARG A 104 -11.26 11.06 12.47
N GLY A 105 -12.08 10.08 12.10
CA GLY A 105 -13.53 10.24 11.99
C GLY A 105 -13.98 11.09 10.80
N LEU A 106 -13.08 11.38 9.83
CA LEU A 106 -13.41 12.23 8.69
C LEU A 106 -14.37 11.54 7.70
N LEU A 107 -14.58 10.23 7.83
CA LEU A 107 -15.51 9.45 7.05
C LEU A 107 -16.74 9.00 7.86
N ASP A 108 -16.89 9.49 9.08
CA ASP A 108 -18.07 9.16 9.90
C ASP A 108 -19.35 9.68 9.24
N GLY A 109 -20.39 8.85 9.28
CA GLY A 109 -21.67 9.13 8.65
C GLY A 109 -21.69 9.01 7.12
N VAL A 110 -20.65 8.48 6.49
CA VAL A 110 -20.65 8.11 5.07
C VAL A 110 -21.32 6.73 4.93
N ASP A 111 -22.37 6.66 4.10
CA ASP A 111 -23.13 5.44 3.83
C ASP A 111 -22.57 4.66 2.63
N MET A 112 -22.06 5.39 1.64
CA MET A 112 -21.50 4.82 0.41
C MET A 112 -20.24 5.57 0.01
N ALA A 113 -19.29 4.86 -0.63
CA ALA A 113 -18.07 5.45 -1.13
C ALA A 113 -17.79 4.96 -2.56
N MET A 114 -17.30 5.87 -3.41
CA MET A 114 -16.91 5.52 -4.77
C MET A 114 -15.64 6.28 -5.17
N MET A 115 -14.89 5.67 -6.10
CA MET A 115 -13.68 6.24 -6.67
C MET A 115 -13.50 5.72 -8.10
N VAL A 116 -12.99 6.56 -8.97
CA VAL A 116 -12.55 6.17 -10.32
C VAL A 116 -11.03 6.15 -10.34
N HIS A 117 -10.44 5.12 -10.91
CA HIS A 117 -8.98 5.00 -11.03
C HIS A 117 -8.59 4.65 -12.46
N GLY A 118 -7.50 5.25 -12.95
CA GLY A 118 -6.93 4.91 -14.23
C GLY A 118 -6.36 3.48 -14.24
N MET A 119 -6.55 2.76 -15.32
CA MET A 119 -5.97 1.43 -15.52
C MET A 119 -5.16 1.39 -16.83
N THR A 120 -4.11 0.57 -16.84
CA THR A 120 -3.42 0.26 -18.09
C THR A 120 -4.34 -0.63 -18.94
N LYS A 121 -4.51 -0.27 -20.21
CA LYS A 121 -5.26 -1.06 -21.20
C LYS A 121 -4.75 -2.52 -21.18
N GLY A 122 -5.68 -3.47 -21.18
CA GLY A 122 -5.36 -4.90 -21.14
C GLY A 122 -5.12 -5.49 -19.74
N THR A 123 -5.21 -4.70 -18.67
CA THR A 123 -5.09 -5.24 -17.30
C THR A 123 -6.40 -5.72 -16.70
N GLY A 124 -7.54 -5.24 -17.20
CA GLY A 124 -8.87 -5.76 -16.88
C GLY A 124 -9.33 -6.74 -17.96
N VAL A 125 -9.96 -7.83 -17.56
CA VAL A 125 -10.55 -8.83 -18.47
C VAL A 125 -11.97 -9.09 -18.00
N ASN A 126 -12.95 -8.99 -18.91
CA ASN A 126 -14.34 -9.34 -18.61
C ASN A 126 -14.54 -10.88 -18.59
N GLU A 127 -15.76 -11.33 -18.30
CA GLU A 127 -16.11 -12.76 -18.26
C GLU A 127 -15.93 -13.46 -19.61
N ASP A 128 -15.98 -12.72 -20.72
CA ASP A 128 -15.77 -13.21 -22.08
C ASP A 128 -14.28 -13.23 -22.50
N GLY A 129 -13.38 -12.76 -21.63
CA GLY A 129 -11.95 -12.69 -21.89
C GLY A 129 -11.52 -11.45 -22.68
N ASP A 130 -12.41 -10.47 -22.88
CA ASP A 130 -12.11 -9.21 -23.53
C ASP A 130 -11.36 -8.26 -22.59
N SER A 131 -10.21 -7.78 -23.04
CA SER A 131 -9.34 -6.84 -22.29
C SER A 131 -9.35 -5.42 -22.86
N ASP A 132 -10.11 -5.16 -23.93
CA ASP A 132 -10.22 -3.84 -24.55
C ASP A 132 -11.45 -3.07 -24.05
N LEU A 133 -11.48 -2.87 -22.73
CA LEU A 133 -12.57 -2.21 -22.04
C LEU A 133 -12.27 -0.74 -21.80
N ASP A 134 -13.23 0.15 -22.06
CA ASP A 134 -13.16 1.57 -21.68
C ASP A 134 -13.35 1.77 -20.17
N PHE A 135 -14.21 0.95 -19.55
CA PHE A 135 -14.47 0.92 -18.12
C PHE A 135 -14.49 -0.50 -17.58
N HIS A 136 -13.95 -0.66 -16.40
CA HIS A 136 -13.97 -1.93 -15.68
C HIS A 136 -14.41 -1.71 -14.24
N ALA A 137 -15.38 -2.48 -13.78
CA ALA A 137 -15.83 -2.51 -12.40
C ALA A 137 -15.40 -3.83 -11.76
N GLN A 138 -14.45 -3.77 -10.83
CA GLN A 138 -13.97 -4.96 -10.13
C GLN A 138 -14.67 -5.16 -8.78
N LEU A 139 -14.77 -6.42 -8.33
CA LEU A 139 -15.47 -6.77 -7.09
C LEU A 139 -14.65 -6.56 -5.81
N GLY A 140 -13.44 -6.07 -5.93
CA GLY A 140 -12.59 -5.76 -4.77
C GLY A 140 -11.11 -5.67 -5.09
N MET A 141 -10.35 -5.18 -4.13
CA MET A 141 -8.89 -5.07 -4.20
C MET A 141 -8.22 -5.70 -2.99
N ASN A 142 -7.00 -6.18 -3.19
CA ASN A 142 -6.18 -6.70 -2.09
C ASN A 142 -5.76 -5.57 -1.17
N GLY A 143 -5.89 -5.82 0.15
CA GLY A 143 -5.26 -4.98 1.15
C GLY A 143 -3.76 -5.27 1.28
N CYS A 144 -3.07 -4.49 2.10
CA CYS A 144 -1.66 -4.70 2.38
C CYS A 144 -1.25 -4.40 3.82
N MET A 145 -0.21 -5.10 4.25
CA MET A 145 0.56 -4.82 5.44
C MET A 145 2.00 -4.49 5.02
N ALA A 146 2.46 -3.30 5.35
CA ALA A 146 3.85 -2.91 5.14
C ALA A 146 4.75 -3.59 6.17
N LYS A 147 5.91 -4.03 5.73
CA LYS A 147 6.86 -4.80 6.53
C LYS A 147 8.26 -4.21 6.37
N ASN A 148 8.85 -3.78 7.48
CA ASN A 148 10.26 -3.41 7.57
C ASN A 148 11.01 -4.49 8.37
N ILE A 149 12.05 -5.02 7.79
CA ILE A 149 12.87 -6.09 8.35
C ILE A 149 14.30 -5.58 8.44
N ARG A 150 14.92 -5.71 9.61
CA ARG A 150 16.30 -5.32 9.83
C ARG A 150 17.06 -6.46 10.47
N TYR A 151 17.93 -7.10 9.69
CA TYR A 151 18.87 -8.07 10.21
C TYR A 151 20.08 -7.38 10.81
N LYS A 152 20.52 -7.87 11.96
CA LYS A 152 21.68 -7.38 12.70
C LYS A 152 22.69 -8.49 12.87
N GLY A 153 23.87 -8.29 12.35
CA GLY A 153 25.01 -9.18 12.43
C GLY A 153 26.15 -8.59 13.25
N LYS A 154 27.36 -8.95 12.84
CA LYS A 154 28.59 -8.44 13.41
C LYS A 154 29.64 -8.31 12.30
N SER A 155 30.19 -7.11 12.12
CA SER A 155 31.21 -6.85 11.13
C SER A 155 32.53 -7.55 11.46
N ALA A 156 33.22 -8.02 10.42
CA ALA A 156 34.57 -8.57 10.50
C ALA A 156 35.25 -8.50 9.14
N HIS A 157 36.59 -8.65 9.10
CA HIS A 157 37.31 -8.75 7.84
C HIS A 157 37.04 -10.09 7.15
N ALA A 158 36.42 -10.06 5.98
CA ALA A 158 35.91 -11.26 5.30
C ALA A 158 37.03 -12.27 4.92
N GLY A 159 38.23 -11.80 4.62
CA GLY A 159 39.38 -12.65 4.27
C GLY A 159 40.27 -13.03 5.46
N GLY A 160 40.48 -12.11 6.41
CA GLY A 160 41.46 -12.28 7.50
C GLY A 160 40.86 -12.88 8.78
N ALA A 161 39.61 -12.56 9.10
CA ALA A 161 38.98 -12.99 10.34
C ALA A 161 37.47 -13.29 10.18
N PRO A 162 37.03 -14.08 9.19
CA PRO A 162 35.62 -14.30 8.91
C PRO A 162 34.88 -14.97 10.09
N HIS A 163 35.56 -15.76 10.88
CA HIS A 163 35.01 -16.46 12.06
C HIS A 163 34.58 -15.52 13.20
N MET A 164 35.02 -14.26 13.15
CA MET A 164 34.64 -13.24 14.13
C MET A 164 33.35 -12.50 13.77
N GLY A 165 32.86 -12.66 12.53
CA GLY A 165 31.71 -11.96 11.99
C GLY A 165 30.43 -12.78 12.08
N VAL A 166 29.29 -12.07 11.93
CA VAL A 166 27.96 -12.62 11.69
C VAL A 166 27.38 -11.89 10.49
N ASN A 167 27.16 -12.58 9.38
CA ASN A 167 26.77 -11.98 8.12
C ASN A 167 25.25 -11.71 8.10
N ALA A 168 24.86 -10.43 8.23
CA ALA A 168 23.48 -9.99 8.19
C ALA A 168 22.84 -10.18 6.81
N GLU A 169 23.64 -10.03 5.72
CA GLU A 169 23.16 -10.21 4.35
C GLU A 169 22.77 -11.66 4.08
N TYR A 170 23.58 -12.62 4.47
CA TYR A 170 23.26 -14.03 4.30
C TYR A 170 22.09 -14.47 5.17
N ALA A 171 21.94 -13.91 6.38
CA ALA A 171 20.75 -14.13 7.20
C ALA A 171 19.49 -13.59 6.49
N ALA A 172 19.57 -12.43 5.87
CA ALA A 172 18.48 -11.84 5.09
C ALA A 172 18.14 -12.69 3.86
N MET A 173 19.13 -13.13 3.10
CA MET A 173 18.93 -14.00 1.93
C MET A 173 18.25 -15.32 2.32
N LEU A 174 18.70 -15.97 3.40
CA LEU A 174 18.07 -17.19 3.91
C LEU A 174 16.62 -16.93 4.33
N GLY A 175 16.35 -15.81 4.99
CA GLY A 175 15.00 -15.43 5.39
C GLY A 175 14.06 -15.19 4.21
N LEU A 176 14.56 -14.55 3.15
CA LEU A 176 13.79 -14.36 1.92
C LEU A 176 13.52 -15.68 1.21
N GLN A 177 14.51 -16.57 1.13
CA GLN A 177 14.33 -17.91 0.56
C GLN A 177 13.26 -18.68 1.33
N ALA A 178 13.33 -18.70 2.65
CA ALA A 178 12.33 -19.38 3.50
C ALA A 178 10.92 -18.78 3.32
N CYS A 179 10.79 -17.45 3.18
CA CYS A 179 9.51 -16.81 2.86
C CYS A 179 9.00 -17.23 1.48
N ASN A 180 9.91 -17.36 0.50
CA ASN A 180 9.55 -17.77 -0.86
C ASN A 180 9.05 -19.24 -0.89
N ASP A 181 9.71 -20.12 -0.14
CA ASP A 181 9.33 -21.54 -0.04
C ASP A 181 7.96 -21.72 0.65
N LEU A 182 7.56 -20.81 1.54
CA LEU A 182 6.23 -20.81 2.14
C LEU A 182 5.08 -20.58 1.16
N ARG A 183 5.35 -20.08 -0.06
CA ARG A 183 4.30 -19.78 -1.08
C ARG A 183 3.51 -21.03 -1.44
N GLU A 184 4.12 -22.21 -1.45
CA GLU A 184 3.45 -23.48 -1.67
C GLU A 184 2.38 -23.82 -0.60
N THR A 185 2.40 -23.11 0.53
CA THR A 185 1.44 -23.29 1.64
C THR A 185 0.33 -22.25 1.69
N PHE A 186 0.30 -21.33 0.73
CA PHE A 186 -0.72 -20.28 0.67
C PHE A 186 -1.96 -20.78 -0.04
N GLN A 187 -3.14 -20.34 0.43
CA GLN A 187 -4.39 -20.65 -0.25
C GLN A 187 -4.55 -19.76 -1.49
N GLU A 188 -4.79 -20.37 -2.64
CA GLU A 188 -4.97 -19.65 -3.92
C GLU A 188 -6.02 -18.53 -3.85
N LYS A 189 -7.17 -18.83 -3.20
CA LYS A 189 -8.27 -17.88 -3.03
C LYS A 189 -7.91 -16.61 -2.29
N ASP A 190 -6.83 -16.62 -1.49
CA ASP A 190 -6.41 -15.48 -0.66
C ASP A 190 -5.51 -14.51 -1.41
N THR A 191 -5.04 -14.90 -2.61
CA THR A 191 -4.20 -14.09 -3.52
C THR A 191 -3.00 -13.44 -2.84
N ILE A 192 -2.36 -14.17 -1.91
CA ILE A 192 -1.24 -13.64 -1.14
C ILE A 192 -0.06 -13.27 -2.02
N ARG A 193 0.49 -12.07 -1.80
CA ARG A 193 1.72 -11.59 -2.44
C ARG A 193 2.69 -11.08 -1.38
N PHE A 194 3.93 -11.53 -1.48
CA PHE A 194 5.06 -11.02 -0.73
C PHE A 194 6.12 -10.56 -1.75
N HIS A 195 6.44 -9.28 -1.74
CA HIS A 195 7.35 -8.66 -2.70
C HIS A 195 8.40 -7.82 -1.97
N PRO A 196 9.60 -8.37 -1.67
CA PRO A 196 10.64 -7.69 -0.92
C PRO A 196 11.59 -6.89 -1.82
N ILE A 197 12.11 -5.81 -1.26
CA ILE A 197 13.27 -5.05 -1.78
C ILE A 197 14.38 -5.09 -0.75
N LEU A 198 15.57 -5.53 -1.16
CA LEU A 198 16.79 -5.44 -0.35
C LEU A 198 17.41 -4.05 -0.49
N MET A 199 17.68 -3.42 0.65
CA MET A 199 18.21 -2.05 0.73
C MET A 199 19.73 -2.07 0.88
N GLY A 200 20.44 -2.92 0.22
CA GLY A 200 21.90 -2.99 0.11
C GLY A 200 22.70 -2.98 1.42
N ALA A 201 23.74 -3.79 1.49
CA ALA A 201 24.75 -3.68 2.54
C ALA A 201 25.69 -2.52 2.18
N ASN A 202 25.72 -1.48 2.97
CA ASN A 202 26.54 -0.30 2.70
C ASN A 202 27.98 -0.51 3.21
N CYS A 203 28.69 -1.52 2.67
CA CYS A 203 30.05 -1.88 3.07
C CYS A 203 30.91 -2.32 1.88
N ALA A 204 32.23 -2.38 2.07
CA ALA A 204 33.18 -2.87 1.07
C ALA A 204 33.17 -4.41 1.01
N VAL A 205 33.59 -4.99 -0.14
CA VAL A 205 33.57 -6.44 -0.41
C VAL A 205 34.40 -7.26 0.61
N ASN A 206 35.42 -6.66 1.21
CA ASN A 206 36.28 -7.30 2.23
C ASN A 206 35.72 -7.20 3.67
N ILE A 207 34.47 -6.74 3.84
CA ILE A 207 33.82 -6.57 5.14
C ILE A 207 32.57 -7.44 5.17
N ILE A 208 32.39 -8.21 6.24
CA ILE A 208 31.14 -8.92 6.53
C ILE A 208 30.10 -7.90 6.96
N PRO A 209 28.93 -7.80 6.26
CA PRO A 209 27.88 -6.85 6.61
C PRO A 209 27.27 -7.15 7.98
N ASP A 210 27.20 -6.13 8.83
CA ASP A 210 26.58 -6.21 10.16
C ASP A 210 25.12 -5.72 10.17
N GLU A 211 24.64 -5.17 9.07
CA GLU A 211 23.24 -4.78 8.92
C GLU A 211 22.75 -5.05 7.50
N MET A 212 21.52 -5.57 7.39
CA MET A 212 20.77 -5.64 6.14
C MET A 212 19.31 -5.24 6.40
N LYS A 213 18.80 -4.34 5.55
CA LYS A 213 17.40 -3.90 5.59
C LYS A 213 16.62 -4.48 4.42
N ILE A 214 15.36 -4.83 4.68
CA ILE A 214 14.41 -5.28 3.68
C ILE A 214 13.10 -4.52 3.90
N GLU A 215 12.56 -3.98 2.84
CA GLU A 215 11.19 -3.45 2.81
C GLU A 215 10.30 -4.35 1.98
N SER A 216 9.06 -4.55 2.40
CA SER A 216 8.12 -5.43 1.71
C SER A 216 6.67 -5.10 2.07
N TYR A 217 5.76 -5.70 1.29
CA TYR A 217 4.34 -5.79 1.60
C TYR A 217 3.90 -7.24 1.66
N VAL A 218 3.00 -7.53 2.59
CA VAL A 218 2.16 -8.73 2.54
C VAL A 218 0.78 -8.28 2.07
N ARG A 219 0.40 -8.68 0.86
CA ARG A 219 -0.90 -8.35 0.26
C ARG A 219 -1.81 -9.56 0.27
N GLY A 220 -3.11 -9.34 0.33
CA GLY A 220 -4.11 -10.41 0.28
C GLY A 220 -5.54 -9.91 0.27
N LYS A 221 -6.45 -10.81 -0.06
CA LYS A 221 -7.89 -10.54 -0.25
C LYS A 221 -8.65 -10.24 1.04
N SER A 222 -8.11 -10.66 2.22
CA SER A 222 -8.73 -10.40 3.52
C SER A 222 -7.69 -10.08 4.58
N LEU A 223 -8.09 -9.33 5.61
CA LEU A 223 -7.23 -9.02 6.75
C LEU A 223 -6.80 -10.29 7.51
N GLU A 224 -7.69 -11.28 7.59
CA GLU A 224 -7.43 -12.57 8.23
C GLU A 224 -6.34 -13.32 7.48
N ALA A 225 -6.43 -13.38 6.15
CA ALA A 225 -5.42 -14.03 5.30
C ALA A 225 -4.06 -13.32 5.40
N ILE A 226 -4.05 -11.98 5.32
CA ILE A 226 -2.83 -11.18 5.48
C ILE A 226 -2.16 -11.45 6.84
N LYS A 227 -2.93 -11.42 7.94
CA LYS A 227 -2.41 -11.68 9.29
C LYS A 227 -1.87 -13.11 9.43
N ARG A 228 -2.61 -14.09 8.94
CA ARG A 228 -2.23 -15.52 9.02
C ARG A 228 -0.91 -15.77 8.31
N GLU A 229 -0.78 -15.30 7.07
CA GLU A 229 0.43 -15.52 6.28
C GLU A 229 1.60 -14.66 6.77
N ASN A 230 1.33 -13.45 7.26
CA ASN A 230 2.36 -12.61 7.87
C ASN A 230 3.03 -13.27 9.09
N ILE A 231 2.26 -14.00 9.90
CA ILE A 231 2.80 -14.76 11.04
C ILE A 231 3.76 -15.86 10.56
N LYS A 232 3.44 -16.55 9.45
CA LYS A 232 4.34 -17.56 8.88
C LYS A 232 5.64 -16.92 8.39
N MET A 233 5.54 -15.79 7.68
CA MET A 233 6.70 -15.04 7.19
C MET A 233 7.58 -14.53 8.34
N ASN A 234 6.98 -13.96 9.38
CA ASN A 234 7.73 -13.52 10.56
C ASN A 234 8.51 -14.65 11.21
N ARG A 235 7.92 -15.84 11.31
CA ARG A 235 8.57 -17.03 11.82
C ARG A 235 9.74 -17.47 10.93
N ALA A 236 9.58 -17.45 9.60
CA ALA A 236 10.65 -17.81 8.67
C ALA A 236 11.82 -16.83 8.76
N LEU A 237 11.53 -15.52 8.78
CA LEU A 237 12.55 -14.48 8.93
C LEU A 237 13.31 -14.59 10.26
N THR A 238 12.59 -14.84 11.35
CA THR A 238 13.20 -15.04 12.68
C THR A 238 14.02 -16.33 12.72
N GLY A 239 13.52 -17.42 12.12
CA GLY A 239 14.24 -18.69 12.03
C GLY A 239 15.56 -18.56 11.27
N ALA A 240 15.60 -17.78 10.21
CA ALA A 240 16.81 -17.50 9.45
C ALA A 240 17.84 -16.70 10.27
N ALA A 241 17.39 -15.69 11.02
CA ALA A 241 18.26 -14.96 11.93
C ALA A 241 18.90 -15.89 12.96
N LEU A 242 18.09 -16.73 13.58
CA LEU A 242 18.55 -17.72 14.58
C LEU A 242 19.56 -18.71 13.96
N ALA A 243 19.28 -19.24 12.77
CA ALA A 243 20.17 -20.16 12.06
C ALA A 243 21.54 -19.58 11.76
N MET A 244 21.61 -18.27 11.48
CA MET A 244 22.83 -17.55 11.14
C MET A 244 23.51 -16.86 12.34
N GLY A 245 22.95 -17.00 13.55
CA GLY A 245 23.45 -16.30 14.75
C GLY A 245 23.25 -14.79 14.71
N ALA A 246 22.36 -14.29 13.85
CA ALA A 246 22.03 -12.88 13.69
C ALA A 246 20.82 -12.50 14.55
N GLY A 247 20.68 -11.19 14.82
CA GLY A 247 19.44 -10.60 15.32
C GLY A 247 18.51 -10.21 14.18
N VAL A 248 17.20 -10.10 14.46
CA VAL A 248 16.24 -9.52 13.52
C VAL A 248 15.22 -8.65 14.24
N GLU A 249 14.95 -7.50 13.65
CA GLU A 249 13.85 -6.60 14.03
C GLU A 249 12.80 -6.63 12.94
N LEU A 250 11.55 -6.90 13.32
CA LEU A 250 10.41 -6.94 12.42
C LEU A 250 9.43 -5.83 12.82
N SER A 251 9.07 -4.97 11.88
CA SER A 251 8.08 -3.92 12.08
C SER A 251 6.99 -4.04 11.02
N ASP A 252 5.82 -4.52 11.46
CA ASP A 252 4.64 -4.67 10.63
C ASP A 252 3.70 -3.49 10.87
N ARG A 253 3.20 -2.89 9.78
CA ARG A 253 2.30 -1.74 9.83
C ARG A 253 1.13 -1.95 8.87
N PRO A 254 -0.12 -1.70 9.29
CA PRO A 254 -1.23 -1.66 8.35
C PRO A 254 -0.96 -0.64 7.25
N GLY A 255 -1.06 -1.05 6.00
CA GLY A 255 -1.05 -0.18 4.84
C GLY A 255 -2.47 0.30 4.55
N TYR A 256 -3.22 -0.47 3.80
CA TYR A 256 -4.64 -0.25 3.54
C TYR A 256 -5.42 -1.57 3.65
N ALA A 257 -6.70 -1.44 3.99
CA ALA A 257 -7.60 -2.59 4.08
C ALA A 257 -7.93 -3.14 2.69
N PRO A 258 -8.28 -4.43 2.55
CA PRO A 258 -8.91 -4.93 1.35
C PRO A 258 -10.20 -4.17 1.07
N GLU A 259 -10.47 -3.90 -0.19
CA GLU A 259 -11.72 -3.29 -0.62
C GLU A 259 -12.70 -4.39 -1.03
N TYR A 260 -13.95 -4.23 -0.61
CA TYR A 260 -15.05 -5.09 -1.00
C TYR A 260 -16.10 -4.21 -1.67
N HIS A 261 -16.37 -4.49 -2.94
CA HIS A 261 -17.36 -3.76 -3.69
C HIS A 261 -18.71 -4.48 -3.60
N ASP A 262 -19.78 -3.72 -3.34
CA ASP A 262 -21.13 -4.29 -3.31
C ASP A 262 -21.57 -4.67 -4.73
N PRO A 263 -21.87 -5.96 -5.03
CA PRO A 263 -22.23 -6.39 -6.37
C PRO A 263 -23.53 -5.77 -6.89
N ALA A 264 -24.44 -5.34 -6.00
CA ALA A 264 -25.67 -4.67 -6.41
C ALA A 264 -25.42 -3.22 -6.82
N PHE A 265 -24.45 -2.56 -6.16
CA PHE A 265 -24.05 -1.20 -6.49
C PHE A 265 -23.21 -1.13 -7.79
N MET A 266 -22.55 -2.23 -8.16
CA MET A 266 -21.68 -2.32 -9.35
C MET A 266 -22.46 -2.72 -10.63
N LYS A 267 -23.76 -3.01 -10.54
CA LYS A 267 -24.66 -3.28 -11.68
C LYS A 267 -25.29 -2.01 -12.22
#